data_9c6f24095f14a1837f0d83f2e1439b27
#
_entry.id   9c6f24095f14a1837f0d83f2e1439b27
#
_cell.length_a   1.000
_cell.length_b   1.000
_cell.length_c   1.000
_cell.angle_alpha   90.00
_cell.angle_beta   90.00
_cell.angle_gamma   90.00
#
_symmetry.space_group_name_H-M   'P 1'
#
loop_
_entity.id
_entity.type
_entity.pdbx_description
1 polymer ?
#
loop_
_entity_poly.entity_id
_entity_poly.type
_entity_poly.pdbx_seq_one_letter_code
_entity_poly.pdbx_strand_id
1 'polypeptide(L)'
;MTVNGHVAADFSSSQEARRILSILRTRFGNDALSLPEAVAGKLGDVEFKSSRDLPYFPIPFKETETAAALKAIEGAVASCFMDLRAQSGQKRGITVDLEKTTAFLFQTYLSTVGGYSKLQPEAKKFLKGKDIPNFQLASDFD
;
A
#
# COMPACT_ATOMS: atom_id res chain seq x y z
N MET A 1 -15.88 24.33 -18.49
CA MET A 1 -14.98 24.58 -17.35
C MET A 1 -13.77 23.67 -17.52
N THR A 2 -12.68 24.19 -18.03
CA THR A 2 -11.40 23.47 -18.21
C THR A 2 -10.65 23.55 -16.89
N VAL A 3 -10.60 22.45 -16.15
CA VAL A 3 -9.73 22.32 -14.96
C VAL A 3 -8.32 22.09 -15.50
N ASN A 4 -7.53 23.15 -15.62
CA ASN A 4 -6.10 23.05 -15.87
C ASN A 4 -5.44 22.44 -14.61
N GLY A 5 -5.38 21.12 -14.56
CA GLY A 5 -4.54 20.39 -13.61
C GLY A 5 -3.09 20.57 -14.01
N HIS A 6 -2.42 21.60 -13.52
CA HIS A 6 -0.95 21.65 -13.52
C HIS A 6 -0.45 20.51 -12.65
N VAL A 7 -0.19 19.36 -13.25
CA VAL A 7 0.76 18.40 -12.68
C VAL A 7 2.10 19.12 -12.74
N ALA A 8 2.73 19.37 -11.58
CA ALA A 8 4.05 19.97 -11.56
C ALA A 8 4.97 19.14 -12.47
N ALA A 9 5.74 19.81 -13.34
CA ALA A 9 6.55 19.18 -14.38
C ALA A 9 7.59 18.17 -13.87
N ASP A 10 7.79 18.09 -12.55
CA ASP A 10 8.80 17.24 -11.89
C ASP A 10 8.19 16.24 -10.88
N PHE A 11 6.90 15.88 -10.99
CA PHE A 11 6.30 14.92 -10.07
C PHE A 11 6.75 13.49 -10.39
N SER A 12 7.28 12.78 -9.37
CA SER A 12 7.61 11.37 -9.44
C SER A 12 6.97 10.63 -8.27
N SER A 13 6.06 9.69 -8.58
CA SER A 13 5.38 8.86 -7.56
C SER A 13 6.38 8.05 -6.72
N SER A 14 7.45 7.55 -7.32
CA SER A 14 8.48 6.79 -6.61
C SER A 14 9.31 7.67 -5.66
N GLN A 15 9.64 8.90 -6.07
CA GLN A 15 10.33 9.86 -5.21
C GLN A 15 9.43 10.33 -4.07
N GLU A 16 8.15 10.55 -4.35
CA GLU A 16 7.18 10.95 -3.33
C GLU A 16 6.95 9.85 -2.29
N ALA A 17 6.86 8.58 -2.71
CA ALA A 17 6.80 7.44 -1.79
C ALA A 17 8.04 7.37 -0.88
N ARG A 18 9.22 7.61 -1.45
CA ARG A 18 10.49 7.69 -0.68
C ARG A 18 10.48 8.85 0.30
N ARG A 19 9.97 10.02 -0.10
CA ARG A 19 9.85 11.19 0.78
C ARG A 19 8.91 10.90 1.95
N ILE A 20 7.76 10.27 1.69
CA ILE A 20 6.80 9.88 2.72
C ILE A 20 7.42 8.86 3.67
N LEU A 21 8.12 7.85 3.16
CA LEU A 21 8.85 6.87 3.99
C LEU A 21 9.86 7.57 4.92
N SER A 22 10.58 8.56 4.42
CA SER A 22 11.51 9.36 5.22
C SER A 22 10.81 10.11 6.36
N ILE A 23 9.65 10.70 6.08
CA ILE A 23 8.83 11.38 7.10
C ILE A 23 8.36 10.38 8.17
N LEU A 24 7.85 9.22 7.75
CA LEU A 24 7.39 8.19 8.69
C LEU A 24 8.53 7.71 9.58
N ARG A 25 9.72 7.44 9.03
CA ARG A 25 10.91 7.07 9.81
C ARG A 25 11.25 8.11 10.89
N THR A 26 11.22 9.39 10.54
CA THR A 26 11.58 10.47 11.45
C THR A 26 10.54 10.61 12.56
N ARG A 27 9.25 10.53 12.23
CA ARG A 27 8.16 10.64 13.21
C ARG A 27 8.11 9.46 14.17
N PHE A 28 8.26 8.25 13.65
CA PHE A 28 8.34 7.05 14.50
C PHE A 28 9.61 6.99 15.35
N GLY A 29 10.68 7.68 14.96
CA GLY A 29 11.93 7.74 15.72
C GLY A 29 11.88 8.63 16.96
N ASN A 30 10.95 9.58 17.04
CA ASN A 30 10.85 10.56 18.10
C ASN A 30 9.80 10.23 19.19
N ASP A 31 8.96 9.25 18.96
CA ASP A 31 7.88 8.84 19.87
C ASP A 31 8.13 7.44 20.44
N ALA A 32 7.36 7.06 21.47
CA ALA A 32 7.39 5.74 22.11
C ALA A 32 7.16 4.53 21.17
N LEU A 33 6.84 4.78 19.91
CA LEU A 33 6.62 3.81 18.82
C LEU A 33 7.80 3.78 17.83
N SER A 34 9.03 4.01 18.27
CA SER A 34 10.20 3.90 17.40
C SER A 34 10.30 2.50 16.77
N LEU A 35 10.61 2.47 15.47
CA LEU A 35 10.88 1.19 14.79
C LEU A 35 12.13 0.54 15.39
N PRO A 36 12.11 -0.80 15.62
CA PRO A 36 13.31 -1.52 16.01
C PRO A 36 14.47 -1.23 15.04
N GLU A 37 15.69 -1.10 15.58
CA GLU A 37 16.87 -0.76 14.79
C GLU A 37 17.09 -1.70 13.59
N ALA A 38 16.85 -3.00 13.78
CA ALA A 38 16.94 -4.00 12.72
C ALA A 38 15.99 -3.71 11.56
N VAL A 39 14.77 -3.21 11.82
CA VAL A 39 13.79 -2.81 10.80
C VAL A 39 14.22 -1.50 10.16
N ALA A 40 14.57 -0.50 10.97
CA ALA A 40 14.99 0.82 10.49
C ALA A 40 16.21 0.74 9.56
N GLY A 41 17.16 -0.16 9.86
CA GLY A 41 18.35 -0.40 9.05
C GLY A 41 18.04 -0.94 7.65
N LYS A 42 16.92 -1.67 7.47
CA LYS A 42 16.51 -2.21 6.16
C LYS A 42 15.80 -1.19 5.27
N LEU A 43 15.27 -0.12 5.85
CA LEU A 43 14.51 0.89 5.08
C LEU A 43 15.39 1.77 4.19
N GLY A 44 16.71 1.78 4.40
CA GLY A 44 17.65 2.53 3.56
C GLY A 44 17.78 1.97 2.14
N ASP A 45 17.60 0.66 1.99
CA ASP A 45 17.80 -0.08 0.74
C ASP A 45 16.48 -0.39 -0.01
N VAL A 46 15.38 0.27 0.36
CA VAL A 46 14.07 0.07 -0.30
C VAL A 46 14.07 0.72 -1.67
N GLU A 47 13.72 -0.07 -2.68
CA GLU A 47 13.49 0.38 -4.04
C GLU A 47 11.99 0.58 -4.29
N PHE A 48 11.58 1.76 -4.76
CA PHE A 48 10.24 2.02 -5.24
C PHE A 48 10.21 1.99 -6.76
N LYS A 49 9.37 1.14 -7.35
CA LYS A 49 9.19 1.01 -8.80
C LYS A 49 7.85 1.59 -9.22
N SER A 50 7.87 2.41 -10.27
CA SER A 50 6.70 2.96 -10.92
C SER A 50 6.92 2.93 -12.43
N SER A 51 5.91 2.54 -13.19
CA SER A 51 5.95 2.58 -14.66
C SER A 51 5.66 3.97 -15.20
N ARG A 52 5.20 4.89 -14.34
CA ARG A 52 4.86 6.27 -14.71
C ARG A 52 5.14 7.25 -13.58
N ASP A 53 5.58 8.44 -13.92
CA ASP A 53 5.83 9.54 -12.99
C ASP A 53 4.62 10.51 -12.91
N LEU A 54 3.42 9.92 -12.70
CA LEU A 54 2.17 10.64 -12.55
C LEU A 54 1.40 10.09 -11.34
N PRO A 55 0.56 10.91 -10.69
CA PRO A 55 -0.33 10.41 -9.66
C PRO A 55 -1.20 9.27 -10.18
N TYR A 56 -1.39 8.21 -9.37
CA TYR A 56 -2.23 7.07 -9.73
C TYR A 56 -3.70 7.41 -9.64
N PHE A 57 -4.06 8.36 -8.77
CA PHE A 57 -5.44 8.85 -8.60
C PHE A 57 -5.52 10.35 -8.88
N PRO A 58 -6.59 10.82 -9.55
CA PRO A 58 -6.82 12.23 -9.81
C PRO A 58 -7.42 12.94 -8.58
N ILE A 59 -6.84 12.71 -7.41
CA ILE A 59 -7.26 13.28 -6.12
C ILE A 59 -6.07 13.99 -5.46
N PRO A 60 -6.32 14.96 -4.57
CA PRO A 60 -5.25 15.73 -3.93
C PRO A 60 -4.48 14.95 -2.86
N PHE A 61 -4.82 13.68 -2.61
CA PHE A 61 -4.19 12.84 -1.61
C PHE A 61 -3.15 11.92 -2.22
N LYS A 62 -2.11 11.63 -1.48
CA LYS A 62 -0.99 10.74 -1.85
C LYS A 62 -1.25 9.30 -1.39
N GLU A 63 -2.39 8.72 -1.77
CA GLU A 63 -2.83 7.41 -1.27
C GLU A 63 -1.88 6.28 -1.69
N THR A 64 -1.55 6.19 -2.97
CA THR A 64 -0.63 5.17 -3.48
C THR A 64 0.75 5.31 -2.87
N GLU A 65 1.29 6.52 -2.84
CA GLU A 65 2.63 6.81 -2.33
C GLU A 65 2.71 6.53 -0.81
N THR A 66 1.65 6.86 -0.07
CA THR A 66 1.55 6.57 1.37
C THR A 66 1.43 5.07 1.62
N ALA A 67 0.58 4.37 0.88
CA ALA A 67 0.47 2.93 0.98
C ALA A 67 1.77 2.22 0.59
N ALA A 68 2.49 2.71 -0.43
CA ALA A 68 3.80 2.19 -0.81
C ALA A 68 4.84 2.37 0.30
N ALA A 69 4.85 3.52 0.97
CA ALA A 69 5.74 3.75 2.12
C ALA A 69 5.42 2.79 3.29
N LEU A 70 4.15 2.52 3.57
CA LEU A 70 3.74 1.53 4.58
C LEU A 70 4.13 0.11 4.16
N LYS A 71 3.96 -0.26 2.89
CA LYS A 71 4.41 -1.56 2.34
C LYS A 71 5.93 -1.74 2.43
N ALA A 72 6.70 -0.67 2.34
CA ALA A 72 8.14 -0.71 2.58
C ALA A 72 8.47 -1.10 4.03
N ILE A 73 7.73 -0.56 5.00
CA ILE A 73 7.89 -0.92 6.42
C ILE A 73 7.50 -2.38 6.66
N GLU A 74 6.36 -2.83 6.12
CA GLU A 74 5.94 -4.24 6.17
C GLU A 74 7.02 -5.16 5.58
N GLY A 75 7.58 -4.81 4.42
CA GLY A 75 8.67 -5.54 3.77
C GLY A 75 9.93 -5.61 4.61
N ALA A 76 10.28 -4.52 5.33
CA ALA A 76 11.41 -4.50 6.23
C ALA A 76 11.20 -5.44 7.43
N VAL A 77 10.00 -5.43 8.02
CA VAL A 77 9.64 -6.36 9.11
C VAL A 77 9.70 -7.81 8.61
N ALA A 78 9.09 -8.11 7.46
CA ALA A 78 9.13 -9.45 6.87
C ALA A 78 10.58 -9.91 6.59
N SER A 79 11.43 -9.02 6.08
CA SER A 79 12.85 -9.31 5.86
C SER A 79 13.59 -9.65 7.17
N CYS A 80 13.29 -8.94 8.27
CA CYS A 80 13.87 -9.27 9.59
C CYS A 80 13.44 -10.66 10.07
N PHE A 81 12.16 -11.01 9.94
CA PHE A 81 11.68 -12.36 10.27
C PHE A 81 12.34 -13.45 9.44
N MET A 82 12.54 -13.19 8.15
CA MET A 82 13.22 -14.15 7.27
C MET A 82 14.70 -14.33 7.65
N ASP A 83 15.38 -13.27 8.06
CA ASP A 83 16.78 -13.36 8.53
C ASP A 83 16.89 -14.18 9.82
N LEU A 84 15.94 -13.99 10.76
CA LEU A 84 15.88 -14.78 11.98
C LEU A 84 15.66 -16.27 11.70
N ARG A 85 14.81 -16.60 10.71
CA ARG A 85 14.50 -18.02 10.36
C ARG A 85 15.60 -18.69 9.56
N ALA A 86 16.23 -17.96 8.66
CA ALA A 86 17.21 -18.54 7.74
C ALA A 86 18.61 -18.66 8.34
N GLN A 87 18.90 -17.98 9.46
CA GLN A 87 20.22 -17.86 10.08
C GLN A 87 21.34 -17.55 9.04
N SER A 88 20.92 -17.04 7.88
CA SER A 88 21.81 -16.70 6.78
C SER A 88 22.00 -15.20 6.76
N GLY A 89 23.24 -14.73 6.80
CA GLY A 89 23.56 -13.30 6.65
C GLY A 89 23.30 -12.74 5.25
N GLN A 90 22.43 -13.37 4.46
CA GLN A 90 22.12 -12.96 3.09
C GLN A 90 21.33 -11.66 3.10
N LYS A 91 21.91 -10.60 2.55
CA LYS A 91 21.24 -9.31 2.36
C LYS A 91 20.09 -9.46 1.35
N ARG A 92 18.85 -9.15 1.77
CA ARG A 92 17.66 -9.17 0.91
C ARG A 92 17.25 -7.75 0.59
N GLY A 93 17.09 -7.46 -0.72
CA GLY A 93 16.50 -6.21 -1.19
C GLY A 93 14.99 -6.19 -0.95
N ILE A 94 14.45 -4.99 -0.76
CA ILE A 94 13.01 -4.74 -0.66
C ILE A 94 12.62 -3.88 -1.85
N THR A 95 11.73 -4.40 -2.69
CA THR A 95 11.18 -3.65 -3.83
C THR A 95 9.68 -3.48 -3.63
N VAL A 96 9.19 -2.26 -3.69
CA VAL A 96 7.77 -1.90 -3.63
C VAL A 96 7.34 -1.37 -4.99
N ASP A 97 6.40 -2.06 -5.59
CA ASP A 97 5.81 -1.73 -6.90
C ASP A 97 4.54 -0.91 -6.67
N LEU A 98 4.50 0.31 -7.23
CA LEU A 98 3.41 1.24 -7.02
C LEU A 98 2.12 0.82 -7.74
N GLU A 99 2.22 0.14 -8.90
CA GLU A 99 1.05 -0.43 -9.58
C GLU A 99 0.36 -1.49 -8.72
N LYS A 100 1.16 -2.40 -8.16
CA LYS A 100 0.64 -3.45 -7.27
C LYS A 100 0.09 -2.87 -5.98
N THR A 101 0.73 -1.82 -5.45
CA THR A 101 0.23 -1.10 -4.27
C THR A 101 -1.11 -0.44 -4.56
N THR A 102 -1.25 0.17 -5.75
CA THR A 102 -2.54 0.74 -6.19
C THR A 102 -3.59 -0.34 -6.33
N ALA A 103 -3.26 -1.48 -6.96
CA ALA A 103 -4.18 -2.61 -7.07
C ALA A 103 -4.58 -3.17 -5.69
N PHE A 104 -3.68 -3.17 -4.71
CA PHE A 104 -3.98 -3.54 -3.33
C PHE A 104 -5.02 -2.62 -2.69
N LEU A 105 -4.93 -1.31 -2.89
CA LEU A 105 -5.95 -0.36 -2.40
C LEU A 105 -7.34 -0.64 -2.99
N PHE A 106 -7.39 -1.15 -4.23
CA PHE A 106 -8.62 -1.51 -4.92
C PHE A 106 -9.00 -2.99 -4.82
N GLN A 107 -8.28 -3.81 -4.06
CA GLN A 107 -8.49 -5.26 -4.00
C GLN A 107 -9.96 -5.64 -3.75
N THR A 108 -10.66 -4.85 -2.93
CA THR A 108 -12.08 -5.08 -2.63
C THR A 108 -12.97 -4.96 -3.88
N TYR A 109 -12.61 -4.09 -4.84
CA TYR A 109 -13.34 -3.90 -6.08
C TYR A 109 -12.89 -4.85 -7.19
N LEU A 110 -11.62 -5.29 -7.13
CA LEU A 110 -11.05 -6.25 -8.09
C LEU A 110 -11.42 -7.70 -7.78
N SER A 111 -11.81 -7.99 -6.53
CA SER A 111 -12.18 -9.34 -6.11
C SER A 111 -13.48 -9.78 -6.78
N THR A 112 -13.47 -11.03 -7.28
CA THR A 112 -14.65 -11.67 -7.87
C THR A 112 -15.04 -12.91 -7.08
N VAL A 113 -16.33 -13.25 -7.10
CA VAL A 113 -16.89 -14.47 -6.52
C VAL A 113 -17.61 -15.24 -7.62
N GLY A 114 -17.14 -16.44 -7.92
CA GLY A 114 -17.69 -17.25 -9.03
C GLY A 114 -17.56 -16.55 -10.40
N GLY A 115 -16.54 -15.68 -10.59
CA GLY A 115 -16.34 -14.92 -11.80
C GLY A 115 -17.13 -13.60 -11.89
N TYR A 116 -17.99 -13.34 -10.92
CA TYR A 116 -18.79 -12.11 -10.87
C TYR A 116 -18.17 -11.08 -9.91
N SER A 117 -18.19 -9.81 -10.31
CA SER A 117 -17.85 -8.71 -9.41
C SER A 117 -18.84 -8.67 -8.23
N LYS A 118 -18.39 -8.33 -7.04
CA LYS A 118 -19.23 -8.27 -5.84
C LYS A 118 -20.45 -7.35 -5.96
N LEU A 119 -20.43 -6.40 -6.89
CA LEU A 119 -21.55 -5.48 -7.17
C LEU A 119 -22.61 -6.10 -8.07
N GLN A 120 -22.32 -7.25 -8.73
CA GLN A 120 -23.27 -7.92 -9.62
C GLN A 120 -24.28 -8.75 -8.81
N PRO A 121 -25.57 -8.77 -9.21
CA PRO A 121 -26.60 -9.54 -8.51
C PRO A 121 -26.28 -11.03 -8.37
N GLU A 122 -25.54 -11.58 -9.34
CA GLU A 122 -25.12 -12.98 -9.39
C GLU A 122 -24.17 -13.33 -8.24
N ALA A 123 -23.29 -12.40 -7.85
CA ALA A 123 -22.38 -12.58 -6.73
C ALA A 123 -23.12 -12.76 -5.41
N LYS A 124 -24.31 -12.14 -5.27
CA LYS A 124 -25.14 -12.27 -4.06
C LYS A 124 -25.60 -13.72 -3.79
N LYS A 125 -25.73 -14.54 -4.84
CA LYS A 125 -26.08 -15.97 -4.69
C LYS A 125 -25.00 -16.76 -3.95
N PHE A 126 -23.73 -16.40 -4.15
CA PHE A 126 -22.60 -17.03 -3.47
C PHE A 126 -22.38 -16.49 -2.05
N LEU A 127 -22.82 -15.25 -1.80
CA LEU A 127 -22.68 -14.57 -0.51
C LEU A 127 -23.81 -14.90 0.47
N LYS A 128 -24.98 -15.33 -0.03
CA LYS A 128 -26.18 -15.64 0.79
C LYS A 128 -26.16 -16.99 1.51
N GLY A 129 -25.13 -17.78 1.39
CA GLY A 129 -25.18 -19.19 1.76
C GLY A 129 -24.49 -19.61 3.05
N LYS A 130 -23.85 -18.75 3.81
CA LYS A 130 -23.22 -19.11 5.10
C LYS A 130 -23.20 -17.87 5.99
N ASP A 131 -23.46 -18.06 7.27
CA ASP A 131 -23.35 -17.09 8.34
C ASP A 131 -21.98 -16.40 8.35
N ILE A 132 -21.75 -15.55 7.36
CA ILE A 132 -20.71 -14.54 7.44
C ILE A 132 -21.28 -13.55 8.44
N PRO A 133 -20.69 -13.41 9.63
CA PRO A 133 -21.16 -12.45 10.61
C PRO A 133 -21.25 -11.11 9.91
N ASN A 134 -22.42 -10.51 9.98
CA ASN A 134 -22.83 -9.28 9.32
C ASN A 134 -21.68 -8.34 9.02
N PHE A 135 -21.13 -8.40 7.83
CA PHE A 135 -20.53 -7.24 7.23
C PHE A 135 -21.71 -6.36 6.84
N GLN A 136 -22.27 -5.65 7.79
CA GLN A 136 -23.13 -4.53 7.49
C GLN A 136 -22.27 -3.57 6.68
N LEU A 137 -22.52 -3.56 5.37
CA LEU A 137 -22.13 -2.44 4.54
C LEU A 137 -22.67 -1.21 5.23
N ALA A 138 -21.84 -0.19 5.39
CA ALA A 138 -22.21 1.11 5.95
C ALA A 138 -23.22 1.81 5.01
N SER A 139 -24.43 1.23 4.91
CA SER A 139 -25.61 1.84 4.31
C SER A 139 -26.47 2.55 5.36
N ASP A 140 -26.03 2.55 6.62
CA ASP A 140 -26.76 3.11 7.75
C ASP A 140 -26.14 4.44 8.22
N PHE A 141 -25.44 5.14 7.35
CA PHE A 141 -25.10 6.55 7.54
C PHE A 141 -26.10 7.41 6.73
N ASP A 142 -27.33 7.49 7.21
CA ASP A 142 -28.23 8.62 6.93
C ASP A 142 -28.05 9.68 8.02
#